data_465ac362b7ed7c81f089b459dcaee0e3
#
_entry.id   465ac362b7ed7c81f089b459dcaee0e3
#
_cell.length_a   1.000
_cell.length_b   1.000
_cell.length_c   1.000
_cell.angle_alpha   90.00
_cell.angle_beta   90.00
_cell.angle_gamma   90.00
#
_symmetry.space_group_name_H-M   'P 1'
#
loop_
_entity.id
_entity.type
_entity.pdbx_description
1 polymer ?
#
loop_
_entity_poly.entity_id
_entity_poly.type
_entity_poly.pdbx_seq_one_letter_code
_entity_poly.pdbx_strand_id
1 'polypeptide(L)'
;MKAIQQIVAELSQEEGFGTVALTDASGLPLAISENREEAEALAAVVADILRSSSGISRRLGWGEMNEIMLLSNDAQRGVLCRRFRVGEQDLVLALFIQPQHIYWLATKQAIQKIKQAWNFSSV
;
A
#
# COMPACT_ATOMS: atom_id res chain seq x y z
N MET A 1 5.23 9.83 13.16
CA MET A 1 5.15 8.46 12.62
C MET A 1 4.37 7.48 13.49
N LYS A 2 4.25 7.73 14.78
CA LYS A 2 3.49 6.85 15.68
C LYS A 2 2.02 6.72 15.27
N ALA A 3 1.38 7.83 14.92
CA ALA A 3 -0.01 7.81 14.46
C ALA A 3 -0.17 7.03 13.14
N ILE A 4 0.78 7.16 12.23
CA ILE A 4 0.75 6.45 10.95
C ILE A 4 0.99 4.96 11.17
N GLN A 5 1.91 4.60 12.06
CA GLN A 5 2.15 3.21 12.42
C GLN A 5 0.88 2.56 12.99
N GLN A 6 0.13 3.30 13.81
CA GLN A 6 -1.12 2.82 14.37
C GLN A 6 -2.19 2.61 13.29
N ILE A 7 -2.30 3.53 12.33
CA ILE A 7 -3.24 3.40 11.22
C ILE A 7 -2.95 2.12 10.42
N VAL A 8 -1.68 1.88 10.12
CA VAL A 8 -1.24 0.68 9.40
C VAL A 8 -1.57 -0.59 10.19
N ALA A 9 -1.30 -0.58 11.49
CA ALA A 9 -1.60 -1.73 12.35
C ALA A 9 -3.11 -2.02 12.42
N GLU A 10 -3.92 -0.99 12.56
CA GLU A 10 -5.38 -1.14 12.60
C GLU A 10 -5.94 -1.67 11.28
N LEU A 11 -5.42 -1.19 10.15
CA LEU A 11 -5.87 -1.66 8.85
C LEU A 11 -5.61 -3.17 8.68
N SER A 12 -4.49 -3.65 9.20
CA SER A 12 -4.16 -5.09 9.12
C SER A 12 -5.12 -5.97 9.93
N GLN A 13 -5.92 -5.39 10.82
CA GLN A 13 -6.90 -6.11 11.63
C GLN A 13 -8.30 -6.13 11.00
N GLU A 14 -8.50 -5.42 9.91
CA GLU A 14 -9.78 -5.43 9.20
C GLU A 14 -10.06 -6.82 8.60
N GLU A 15 -11.33 -7.20 8.57
CA GLU A 15 -11.73 -8.49 8.00
C GLU A 15 -11.34 -8.58 6.52
N GLY A 16 -10.71 -9.68 6.17
CA GLY A 16 -10.27 -9.93 4.78
C GLY A 16 -8.93 -9.29 4.44
N PHE A 17 -8.29 -8.62 5.39
CA PHE A 17 -6.98 -8.01 5.20
C PHE A 17 -5.91 -8.79 5.95
N GLY A 18 -4.71 -8.78 5.40
CA GLY A 18 -3.54 -9.37 6.03
C GLY A 18 -2.50 -8.29 6.32
N THR A 19 -1.26 -8.64 6.10
CA THR A 19 -0.10 -7.76 6.30
C THR A 19 -0.24 -6.47 5.50
N VAL A 20 0.12 -5.35 6.12
CA VAL A 20 0.09 -4.02 5.52
C VAL A 20 1.46 -3.37 5.63
N ALA A 21 1.87 -2.69 4.57
CA ALA A 21 3.08 -1.88 4.55
C ALA A 21 2.79 -0.55 3.86
N LEU A 22 3.26 0.53 4.48
CA LEU A 22 3.32 1.84 3.84
C LEU A 22 4.75 2.05 3.40
N THR A 23 4.96 2.33 2.13
CA THR A 23 6.30 2.52 1.56
C THR A 23 6.40 3.87 0.84
N ASP A 24 7.63 4.28 0.55
CA ASP A 24 7.85 5.34 -0.42
C ASP A 24 7.73 4.78 -1.85
N ALA A 25 7.96 5.62 -2.86
CA ALA A 25 7.83 5.24 -4.26
C ALA A 25 8.88 4.21 -4.72
N SER A 26 9.93 3.99 -3.95
CA SER A 26 10.95 2.97 -4.26
C SER A 26 10.69 1.63 -3.56
N GLY A 27 9.68 1.57 -2.70
CA GLY A 27 9.37 0.37 -1.93
C GLY A 27 10.03 0.32 -0.56
N LEU A 28 10.70 1.40 -0.14
CA LEU A 28 11.29 1.47 1.20
C LEU A 28 10.19 1.56 2.26
N PRO A 29 10.13 0.64 3.23
CA PRO A 29 9.09 0.67 4.25
C PRO A 29 9.21 1.89 5.17
N LEU A 30 8.08 2.53 5.44
CA LEU A 30 7.96 3.66 6.38
C LEU A 30 7.16 3.26 7.61
N ALA A 31 6.18 2.40 7.44
CA ALA A 31 5.38 1.83 8.53
C ALA A 31 4.93 0.44 8.11
N ILE A 32 4.90 -0.50 9.05
CA ILE A 32 4.55 -1.89 8.76
C ILE A 32 3.67 -2.46 9.86
N SER A 33 2.83 -3.44 9.51
CA SER A 33 2.04 -4.19 10.47
C SER A 33 2.91 -5.13 11.31
N GLU A 34 2.31 -5.76 12.31
CA GLU A 34 3.04 -6.51 13.36
C GLU A 34 3.94 -7.63 12.85
N ASN A 35 3.54 -8.35 11.82
CA ASN A 35 4.39 -9.41 11.26
C ASN A 35 5.48 -8.78 10.39
N ARG A 36 6.59 -8.44 11.02
CA ARG A 36 7.68 -7.71 10.39
C ARG A 36 8.28 -8.44 9.20
N GLU A 37 8.53 -9.72 9.33
CA GLU A 37 9.11 -10.52 8.25
C GLU A 37 8.23 -10.52 7.01
N GLU A 38 6.93 -10.74 7.20
CA GLU A 38 5.97 -10.74 6.11
C GLU A 38 5.80 -9.35 5.50
N ALA A 39 5.80 -8.31 6.32
CA ALA A 39 5.70 -6.93 5.86
C ALA A 39 6.93 -6.50 5.06
N GLU A 40 8.11 -6.92 5.46
CA GLU A 40 9.33 -6.64 4.71
C GLU A 40 9.34 -7.39 3.37
N ALA A 41 8.83 -8.61 3.33
CA ALA A 41 8.66 -9.36 2.09
C ALA A 41 7.66 -8.66 1.16
N LEU A 42 6.55 -8.17 1.71
CA LEU A 42 5.57 -7.39 0.94
C LEU A 42 6.21 -6.13 0.36
N ALA A 43 6.98 -5.39 1.15
CA ALA A 43 7.66 -4.17 0.67
C ALA A 43 8.62 -4.46 -0.49
N ALA A 44 9.34 -5.58 -0.44
CA ALA A 44 10.22 -6.01 -1.52
C ALA A 44 9.43 -6.31 -2.80
N VAL A 45 8.27 -6.97 -2.67
CA VAL A 45 7.37 -7.24 -3.80
C VAL A 45 6.83 -5.93 -4.38
N VAL A 46 6.49 -4.98 -3.52
CA VAL A 46 6.02 -3.65 -3.95
C VAL A 46 7.06 -2.95 -4.82
N ALA A 47 8.33 -2.99 -4.43
CA ALA A 47 9.41 -2.41 -5.22
C ALA A 47 9.44 -2.99 -6.64
N ASP A 48 9.28 -4.30 -6.78
CA ASP A 48 9.22 -4.97 -8.08
C ASP A 48 7.98 -4.57 -8.88
N ILE A 49 6.82 -4.53 -8.23
CA ILE A 49 5.56 -4.12 -8.85
C ILE A 49 5.66 -2.70 -9.39
N LEU A 50 6.19 -1.77 -8.60
CA LEU A 50 6.31 -0.36 -9.01
C LEU A 50 7.25 -0.20 -10.21
N ARG A 51 8.37 -0.93 -10.20
CA ARG A 51 9.32 -0.90 -11.31
C ARG A 51 8.68 -1.42 -12.60
N SER A 52 7.98 -2.54 -12.52
CA SER A 52 7.30 -3.14 -13.67
C SER A 52 6.18 -2.25 -14.19
N SER A 53 5.37 -1.67 -13.29
CA SER A 53 4.26 -0.80 -13.68
C SER A 53 4.74 0.48 -14.34
N SER A 54 5.87 1.02 -13.90
CA SER A 54 6.49 2.20 -14.53
C SER A 54 6.88 1.92 -15.99
N GLY A 55 7.43 0.74 -16.25
CA GLY A 55 7.75 0.30 -17.62
C GLY A 55 6.52 0.15 -18.50
N ILE A 56 5.46 -0.43 -17.95
CA ILE A 56 4.18 -0.58 -18.65
C ILE A 56 3.57 0.78 -18.97
N SER A 57 3.55 1.68 -18.01
CA SER A 57 3.02 3.04 -18.18
C SER A 57 3.72 3.79 -19.30
N ARG A 58 5.05 3.67 -19.39
CA ARG A 58 5.82 4.30 -20.46
C ARG A 58 5.46 3.75 -21.84
N ARG A 59 5.29 2.43 -21.93
CA ARG A 59 4.93 1.79 -23.21
C ARG A 59 3.55 2.19 -23.68
N LEU A 60 2.61 2.35 -22.74
CA LEU A 60 1.22 2.70 -23.06
C LEU A 60 0.99 4.20 -23.16
N GLY A 61 1.91 5.00 -22.63
CA GLY A 61 1.75 6.47 -22.60
C GLY A 61 0.64 6.92 -21.67
N TRP A 62 0.31 6.13 -20.63
CA TRP A 62 -0.81 6.42 -19.73
C TRP A 62 -0.41 7.27 -18.52
N GLY A 63 0.86 7.50 -18.29
CA GLY A 63 1.33 8.07 -17.03
C GLY A 63 1.39 7.01 -15.94
N GLU A 64 1.55 7.41 -14.68
CA GLU A 64 1.73 6.47 -13.57
C GLU A 64 0.45 5.76 -13.17
N MET A 65 0.59 4.49 -12.81
CA MET A 65 -0.50 3.68 -12.28
C MET A 65 -0.76 4.07 -10.82
N ASN A 66 -2.01 4.33 -10.47
CA ASN A 66 -2.40 4.68 -9.10
C ASN A 66 -2.80 3.47 -8.27
N GLU A 67 -3.27 2.43 -8.92
CA GLU A 67 -3.74 1.23 -8.23
C GLU A 67 -3.36 0.00 -9.03
N ILE A 68 -2.79 -0.98 -8.35
CA ILE A 68 -2.36 -2.23 -8.95
C ILE A 68 -2.82 -3.37 -8.07
N MET A 69 -3.44 -4.37 -8.67
CA MET A 69 -3.90 -5.57 -7.98
C MET A 69 -3.29 -6.79 -8.65
N LEU A 70 -2.66 -7.65 -7.86
CA LEU A 70 -2.23 -8.97 -8.31
C LEU A 70 -3.07 -10.02 -7.60
N LEU A 71 -3.63 -10.95 -8.35
CA LEU A 71 -4.46 -12.03 -7.80
C LEU A 71 -3.78 -13.38 -8.05
N SER A 72 -3.88 -14.28 -7.06
CA SER A 72 -3.47 -15.66 -7.25
C SER A 72 -4.42 -16.34 -8.26
N ASN A 73 -3.97 -17.45 -8.85
CA ASN A 73 -4.76 -18.13 -9.88
C ASN A 73 -6.08 -18.68 -9.36
N ASP A 74 -6.20 -18.96 -8.07
CA ASP A 74 -7.44 -19.40 -7.44
C ASP A 74 -8.31 -18.22 -6.96
N ALA A 75 -7.85 -16.98 -7.16
CA ALA A 75 -8.51 -15.76 -6.74
C ALA A 75 -8.78 -15.68 -5.22
N GLN A 76 -8.05 -16.44 -4.42
CA GLN A 76 -8.22 -16.45 -2.95
C GLN A 76 -7.31 -15.47 -2.24
N ARG A 77 -6.23 -15.03 -2.90
CA ARG A 77 -5.25 -14.11 -2.33
C ARG A 77 -4.90 -13.03 -3.34
N GLY A 78 -4.69 -11.84 -2.83
CA GLY A 78 -4.27 -10.72 -3.66
C GLY A 78 -3.29 -9.82 -2.95
N VAL A 79 -2.52 -9.08 -3.76
CA VAL A 79 -1.69 -7.96 -3.30
C VAL A 79 -2.28 -6.71 -3.92
N LEU A 80 -2.65 -5.75 -3.07
CA LEU A 80 -3.15 -4.45 -3.50
C LEU A 80 -2.10 -3.40 -3.21
N CYS A 81 -1.79 -2.58 -4.21
CA CYS A 81 -0.93 -1.40 -4.06
C CYS A 81 -1.73 -0.18 -4.47
N ARG A 82 -1.86 0.79 -3.57
CA ARG A 82 -2.51 2.07 -3.86
C ARG A 82 -1.51 3.19 -3.67
N ARG A 83 -1.24 3.91 -4.76
CA ARG A 83 -0.31 5.03 -4.76
C ARG A 83 -1.07 6.31 -4.46
N PHE A 84 -0.47 7.16 -3.63
CA PHE A 84 -1.06 8.45 -3.29
C PHE A 84 0.05 9.46 -3.01
N ARG A 85 -0.33 10.72 -3.03
CA ARG A 85 0.61 11.80 -2.81
C ARG A 85 0.21 12.61 -1.59
N VAL A 86 1.19 12.94 -0.75
CA VAL A 86 1.01 13.82 0.39
C VAL A 86 2.15 14.85 0.35
N GLY A 87 1.77 16.14 0.16
CA GLY A 87 2.77 17.15 -0.12
C GLY A 87 3.52 16.82 -1.41
N GLU A 88 4.84 16.74 -1.33
CA GLU A 88 5.69 16.35 -2.46
C GLU A 88 6.14 14.89 -2.41
N GLN A 89 5.61 14.13 -1.46
CA GLN A 89 5.97 12.72 -1.27
C GLN A 89 5.00 11.81 -2.00
N ASP A 90 5.54 10.88 -2.76
CA ASP A 90 4.78 9.76 -3.33
C ASP A 90 4.89 8.58 -2.39
N LEU A 91 3.76 8.09 -1.94
CA LEU A 91 3.68 6.96 -1.02
C LEU A 91 2.84 5.85 -1.62
N VAL A 92 3.04 4.63 -1.12
CA VAL A 92 2.28 3.46 -1.56
C VAL A 92 1.78 2.73 -0.33
N LEU A 93 0.47 2.52 -0.28
CA LEU A 93 -0.15 1.63 0.70
C LEU A 93 -0.30 0.27 0.05
N ALA A 94 0.35 -0.73 0.61
CA ALA A 94 0.33 -2.09 0.08
C ALA A 94 -0.17 -3.04 1.13
N LEU A 95 -0.94 -4.03 0.71
CA LEU A 95 -1.48 -5.01 1.64
C LEU A 95 -1.84 -6.31 0.95
N PHE A 96 -1.82 -7.39 1.74
CA PHE A 96 -2.43 -8.64 1.34
C PHE A 96 -3.93 -8.56 1.61
N ILE A 97 -4.72 -9.00 0.67
CA ILE A 97 -6.18 -9.02 0.79
C ILE A 97 -6.74 -10.37 0.38
N GLN A 98 -7.93 -10.66 0.90
CA GLN A 98 -8.81 -11.68 0.36
C GLN A 98 -9.74 -10.99 -0.63
N PRO A 99 -9.61 -11.24 -1.95
CA PRO A 99 -10.27 -10.42 -2.97
C PRO A 99 -11.80 -10.38 -2.91
N GLN A 100 -12.41 -11.39 -2.26
CA GLN A 100 -13.86 -11.45 -2.10
C GLN A 100 -14.39 -10.44 -1.07
N HIS A 101 -13.52 -9.84 -0.25
CA HIS A 101 -13.91 -8.82 0.69
C HIS A 101 -13.85 -7.43 0.05
N ILE A 102 -14.71 -6.53 0.52
CA ILE A 102 -14.70 -5.14 0.05
C ILE A 102 -13.51 -4.42 0.68
N TYR A 103 -12.56 -4.02 -0.13
CA TYR A 103 -11.32 -3.41 0.34
C TYR A 103 -11.22 -1.91 0.04
N TRP A 104 -11.98 -1.43 -0.94
CA TRP A 104 -11.79 -0.09 -1.50
C TRP A 104 -12.04 1.01 -0.48
N LEU A 105 -13.13 0.92 0.28
CA LEU A 105 -13.50 1.96 1.25
C LEU A 105 -12.50 2.01 2.42
N ALA A 106 -12.15 0.86 2.99
CA ALA A 106 -11.23 0.80 4.13
C ALA A 106 -9.85 1.34 3.75
N THR A 107 -9.34 1.00 2.57
CA THR A 107 -8.04 1.51 2.12
C THR A 107 -8.10 3.01 1.80
N LYS A 108 -9.19 3.48 1.22
CA LYS A 108 -9.40 4.92 0.99
C LYS A 108 -9.39 5.69 2.30
N GLN A 109 -10.11 5.21 3.30
CA GLN A 109 -10.17 5.84 4.62
C GLN A 109 -8.81 5.83 5.30
N ALA A 110 -8.06 4.72 5.21
CA ALA A 110 -6.72 4.63 5.75
C ALA A 110 -5.78 5.65 5.11
N ILE A 111 -5.84 5.80 3.78
CA ILE A 111 -5.04 6.80 3.06
C ILE A 111 -5.37 8.22 3.52
N GLN A 112 -6.65 8.53 3.71
CA GLN A 112 -7.06 9.84 4.21
C GLN A 112 -6.51 10.11 5.60
N LYS A 113 -6.56 9.13 6.49
CA LYS A 113 -5.99 9.24 7.84
C LYS A 113 -4.47 9.40 7.80
N ILE A 114 -3.80 8.67 6.93
CA ILE A 114 -2.35 8.79 6.74
C ILE A 114 -1.98 10.19 6.29
N LYS A 115 -2.71 10.74 5.32
CA LYS A 115 -2.47 12.12 4.84
C LYS A 115 -2.61 13.14 5.96
N GLN A 116 -3.64 13.02 6.79
CA GLN A 116 -3.84 13.90 7.92
C GLN A 116 -2.72 13.79 8.94
N ALA A 117 -2.36 12.57 9.32
CA ALA A 117 -1.30 12.31 10.28
C ALA A 117 0.08 12.77 9.76
N TRP A 118 0.31 12.62 8.46
CA TRP A 118 1.54 13.07 7.80
C TRP A 118 1.71 14.57 7.91
N ASN A 119 0.65 15.32 7.64
CA ASN A 119 0.68 16.77 7.71
C ASN A 119 0.99 17.26 9.14
N PHE A 120 0.43 16.62 10.16
CA PHE A 120 0.73 16.95 11.56
C PHE A 120 2.17 16.61 11.91
N SER A 121 2.70 15.51 11.39
CA SER A 121 4.07 15.08 11.70
C SER A 121 5.13 15.95 11.03
N SER A 122 4.76 16.71 10.01
CA SER A 122 5.67 17.55 9.23
C SER A 122 5.85 18.96 9.82
N VAL A 123 5.08 19.28 10.85
CA VAL A 123 5.09 20.64 11.44
C VAL A 123 6.12 20.79 12.54
#